data_3ee9476a578b1426e3aaaed18c0b44eb
#
_entry.id   3ee9476a578b1426e3aaaed18c0b44eb
#
_cell.length_a   1.000
_cell.length_b   1.000
_cell.length_c   1.000
_cell.angle_alpha   90.00
_cell.angle_beta   90.00
_cell.angle_gamma   90.00
#
_symmetry.space_group_name_H-M   'P 1'
#
loop_
_entity.id
_entity.type
_entity.pdbx_description
1 polymer ?
#
loop_
_entity_poly.entity_id
_entity_poly.type
_entity_poly.pdbx_seq_one_letter_code
_entity_poly.pdbx_strand_id
1 'polypeptide(L)'
;MIDEIRDLLSRRLPGYEVGSVARLGEGLDNAAYEINGELIVRASREPAPDRRSASTRREADLLAAVHEFSPLPVPEPVFADPEAGVLAYFKLPGIPLMQHPVADPAKLAPALGGFVGRLHRTRVGKVEALVGRDFDPPTAWREGAERDYGEIEGHLSAAARRLVSGFLGRTPPAAPRAAAFCHNDLGAEHVLVDVGGSAVTGVIDWTDAAIADPARDLALIYRDLGAEVFDLTLAHYDGGRFDEADRERAVFYARCKLLEDVAYGLSSPGAFRYAGTSLAHLARTFA
;
A
#
# COMPACT_ATOMS: atom_id res chain seq x y z
N MET A 1 -4.74 24.68 -10.53
CA MET A 1 -4.63 23.66 -9.44
C MET A 1 -4.31 24.28 -8.08
N ILE A 2 -3.15 24.96 -7.85
CA ILE A 2 -2.82 25.53 -6.50
C ILE A 2 -3.85 26.60 -6.09
N ASP A 3 -4.21 27.49 -6.97
CA ASP A 3 -5.24 28.50 -6.68
C ASP A 3 -6.61 27.88 -6.43
N GLU A 4 -6.97 26.85 -7.17
CA GLU A 4 -8.21 26.08 -6.95
C GLU A 4 -8.23 25.40 -5.58
N ILE A 5 -7.07 24.85 -5.13
CA ILE A 5 -6.92 24.29 -3.79
C ILE A 5 -7.11 25.37 -2.73
N ARG A 6 -6.52 26.56 -2.90
CA ARG A 6 -6.68 27.68 -1.97
C ARG A 6 -8.14 28.13 -1.88
N ASP A 7 -8.80 28.29 -3.01
CA ASP A 7 -10.22 28.67 -3.07
C ASP A 7 -11.12 27.60 -2.44
N LEU A 8 -10.79 26.31 -2.65
CA LEU A 8 -11.54 25.22 -2.05
C LEU A 8 -11.37 25.20 -0.52
N LEU A 9 -10.13 25.33 -0.04
CA LEU A 9 -9.83 25.36 1.40
C LEU A 9 -10.51 26.55 2.08
N SER A 10 -10.54 27.74 1.47
CA SER A 10 -11.21 28.88 2.04
C SER A 10 -12.71 28.67 2.24
N ARG A 11 -13.34 27.87 1.36
CA ARG A 11 -14.76 27.52 1.47
C ARG A 11 -15.03 26.36 2.44
N ARG A 12 -14.16 25.33 2.47
CA ARG A 12 -14.37 24.08 3.22
C ARG A 12 -13.83 24.11 4.64
N LEU A 13 -12.79 24.95 4.87
CA LEU A 13 -12.16 25.16 6.17
C LEU A 13 -12.09 26.67 6.49
N PRO A 14 -13.21 27.32 6.81
CA PRO A 14 -13.23 28.74 7.14
C PRO A 14 -12.28 29.04 8.31
N GLY A 15 -11.36 30.01 8.14
CA GLY A 15 -10.36 30.37 9.12
C GLY A 15 -9.04 29.59 9.04
N TYR A 16 -8.92 28.60 8.14
CA TYR A 16 -7.65 27.95 7.86
C TYR A 16 -6.83 28.78 6.86
N GLU A 17 -5.75 29.40 7.33
CA GLU A 17 -4.87 30.22 6.50
C GLU A 17 -3.89 29.35 5.72
N VAL A 18 -3.88 29.51 4.38
CA VAL A 18 -2.97 28.77 3.50
C VAL A 18 -1.68 29.55 3.30
N GLY A 19 -0.67 29.27 4.11
CA GLY A 19 0.65 29.88 4.04
C GLY A 19 1.53 29.23 2.94
N SER A 20 1.60 27.91 2.92
CA SER A 20 2.42 27.16 1.96
C SER A 20 1.64 26.01 1.31
N VAL A 21 1.98 25.71 0.05
CA VAL A 21 1.48 24.54 -0.70
C VAL A 21 2.67 23.87 -1.35
N ALA A 22 2.93 22.62 -0.97
CA ALA A 22 3.96 21.79 -1.58
C ALA A 22 3.32 20.59 -2.29
N ARG A 23 3.78 20.25 -3.47
CA ARG A 23 3.37 19.01 -4.15
C ARG A 23 4.20 17.86 -3.59
N LEU A 24 3.55 16.87 -2.99
CA LEU A 24 4.21 15.70 -2.41
C LEU A 24 4.53 14.63 -3.46
N GLY A 25 3.61 14.42 -4.39
CA GLY A 25 3.75 13.40 -5.42
C GLY A 25 2.54 13.34 -6.35
N GLU A 26 2.67 12.49 -7.34
CA GLU A 26 1.62 12.17 -8.29
C GLU A 26 1.65 10.66 -8.52
N GLY A 27 0.56 10.01 -8.15
CA GLY A 27 0.30 8.61 -8.47
C GLY A 27 -0.53 8.48 -9.75
N LEU A 28 -0.98 7.27 -10.03
CA LEU A 28 -1.84 7.00 -11.18
C LEU A 28 -3.20 7.70 -11.04
N ASP A 29 -3.79 7.64 -9.85
CA ASP A 29 -5.17 8.08 -9.59
C ASP A 29 -5.28 9.47 -8.99
N ASN A 30 -4.28 9.93 -8.23
CA ASN A 30 -4.33 11.16 -7.46
C ASN A 30 -3.03 11.96 -7.53
N ALA A 31 -3.14 13.28 -7.42
CA ALA A 31 -2.05 14.18 -7.07
C ALA A 31 -2.19 14.59 -5.60
N ALA A 32 -1.11 14.51 -4.83
CA ALA A 32 -1.09 14.85 -3.41
C ALA A 32 -0.34 16.17 -3.15
N TYR A 33 -0.94 17.02 -2.33
CA TYR A 33 -0.40 18.30 -1.92
C TYR A 33 -0.36 18.38 -0.39
N GLU A 34 0.71 18.96 0.13
CA GLU A 34 0.86 19.28 1.55
C GLU A 34 0.65 20.77 1.75
N ILE A 35 -0.23 21.14 2.66
CA ILE A 35 -0.55 22.50 3.00
C ILE A 35 0.00 22.77 4.41
N ASN A 36 0.80 23.82 4.54
CA ASN A 36 1.42 24.24 5.80
C ASN A 36 2.23 23.15 6.53
N GLY A 37 2.61 22.06 5.85
CA GLY A 37 3.26 20.91 6.48
C GLY A 37 2.34 19.99 7.29
N GLU A 38 1.03 20.25 7.36
CA GLU A 38 0.11 19.57 8.27
C GLU A 38 -1.17 19.01 7.64
N LEU A 39 -1.64 19.57 6.52
CA LEU A 39 -2.85 19.11 5.85
C LEU A 39 -2.48 18.49 4.50
N ILE A 40 -2.97 17.30 4.24
CA ILE A 40 -2.85 16.62 2.96
C ILE A 40 -4.13 16.85 2.16
N VAL A 41 -3.97 17.30 0.92
CA VAL A 41 -5.04 17.43 -0.07
C VAL A 41 -4.74 16.50 -1.22
N ARG A 42 -5.62 15.51 -1.43
CA ARG A 42 -5.58 14.61 -2.59
C ARG A 42 -6.58 15.10 -3.64
N ALA A 43 -6.09 15.27 -4.86
CA ALA A 43 -6.91 15.66 -6.00
C ALA A 43 -6.94 14.53 -7.02
N SER A 44 -8.12 14.03 -7.31
CA SER A 44 -8.33 12.93 -8.27
C SER A 44 -7.95 13.37 -9.68
N ARG A 45 -7.31 12.46 -10.42
CA ARG A 45 -6.95 12.60 -11.82
C ARG A 45 -7.97 11.99 -12.78
N GLU A 46 -9.02 11.36 -12.25
CA GLU A 46 -10.10 10.78 -13.07
C GLU A 46 -10.77 11.88 -13.93
N PRO A 47 -10.71 11.78 -15.25
CA PRO A 47 -11.23 12.83 -16.14
C PRO A 47 -12.76 12.84 -16.20
N ALA A 48 -13.43 11.70 -15.98
CA ALA A 48 -14.88 11.60 -16.05
C ALA A 48 -15.51 12.11 -14.74
N PRO A 49 -16.33 13.19 -14.75
CA PRO A 49 -16.87 13.82 -13.54
C PRO A 49 -17.61 12.85 -12.63
N ASP A 50 -18.48 12.01 -13.19
CA ASP A 50 -19.28 11.06 -12.41
C ASP A 50 -18.40 9.99 -11.72
N ARG A 51 -17.40 9.47 -12.42
CA ARG A 51 -16.45 8.50 -11.84
C ARG A 51 -15.57 9.15 -10.79
N ARG A 52 -15.09 10.37 -11.05
CA ARG A 52 -14.32 11.16 -10.09
C ARG A 52 -15.10 11.42 -8.82
N SER A 53 -16.35 11.88 -8.94
CA SER A 53 -17.22 12.11 -7.78
C SER A 53 -17.49 10.82 -7.00
N ALA A 54 -17.78 9.72 -7.69
CA ALA A 54 -18.03 8.44 -7.05
C ALA A 54 -16.78 7.88 -6.34
N SER A 55 -15.58 7.96 -6.94
CA SER A 55 -14.33 7.49 -6.34
C SER A 55 -13.95 8.31 -5.11
N THR A 56 -14.03 9.64 -5.19
CA THR A 56 -13.72 10.53 -4.06
C THR A 56 -14.63 10.29 -2.87
N ARG A 57 -15.94 10.13 -3.11
CA ARG A 57 -16.90 9.81 -2.05
C ARG A 57 -16.58 8.45 -1.42
N ARG A 58 -16.34 7.44 -2.24
CA ARG A 58 -16.04 6.08 -1.76
C ARG A 58 -14.76 6.06 -0.93
N GLU A 59 -13.70 6.78 -1.35
CA GLU A 59 -12.46 6.88 -0.61
C GLU A 59 -12.69 7.56 0.76
N ALA A 60 -13.45 8.66 0.81
CA ALA A 60 -13.78 9.32 2.05
C ALA A 60 -14.57 8.41 3.01
N ASP A 61 -15.58 7.72 2.50
CA ASP A 61 -16.41 6.79 3.29
C ASP A 61 -15.58 5.59 3.78
N LEU A 62 -14.66 5.08 2.95
CA LEU A 62 -13.74 4.01 3.33
C LEU A 62 -12.81 4.43 4.47
N LEU A 63 -12.15 5.58 4.35
CA LEU A 63 -11.25 6.10 5.38
C LEU A 63 -11.98 6.32 6.71
N ALA A 64 -13.19 6.89 6.67
CA ALA A 64 -14.02 7.05 7.85
C ALA A 64 -14.38 5.69 8.50
N ALA A 65 -14.75 4.70 7.69
CA ALA A 65 -15.07 3.36 8.19
C ALA A 65 -13.85 2.65 8.78
N VAL A 66 -12.68 2.76 8.11
CA VAL A 66 -11.43 2.14 8.60
C VAL A 66 -10.97 2.80 9.91
N HIS A 67 -11.10 4.12 10.02
CA HIS A 67 -10.75 4.86 11.23
C HIS A 67 -11.49 4.32 12.48
N GLU A 68 -12.73 3.87 12.33
CA GLU A 68 -13.53 3.33 13.46
C GLU A 68 -12.95 2.03 14.07
N PHE A 69 -12.26 1.21 13.29
CA PHE A 69 -11.82 -0.10 13.76
C PHE A 69 -10.31 -0.36 13.66
N SER A 70 -9.56 0.51 12.99
CA SER A 70 -8.11 0.37 12.87
C SER A 70 -7.42 0.54 14.24
N PRO A 71 -6.51 -0.37 14.62
CA PRO A 71 -5.72 -0.21 15.84
C PRO A 71 -4.52 0.74 15.64
N LEU A 72 -4.21 1.11 14.40
CA LEU A 72 -3.17 2.08 14.04
C LEU A 72 -3.83 3.33 13.46
N PRO A 73 -3.20 4.49 13.60
CA PRO A 73 -3.67 5.71 12.95
C PRO A 73 -3.79 5.54 11.44
N VAL A 74 -4.89 6.01 10.88
CA VAL A 74 -5.18 6.06 9.45
C VAL A 74 -5.69 7.45 9.11
N PRO A 75 -5.60 7.91 7.84
CA PRO A 75 -6.12 9.21 7.47
C PRO A 75 -7.61 9.33 7.82
N GLU A 76 -7.96 10.42 8.50
CA GLU A 76 -9.36 10.75 8.82
C GLU A 76 -9.78 11.95 7.98
N PRO A 77 -10.80 11.83 7.10
CA PRO A 77 -11.23 12.93 6.25
C PRO A 77 -11.71 14.13 7.06
N VAL A 78 -11.07 15.29 6.86
CA VAL A 78 -11.54 16.57 7.38
C VAL A 78 -12.70 17.08 6.50
N PHE A 79 -12.56 16.93 5.20
CA PHE A 79 -13.63 17.10 4.23
C PHE A 79 -13.38 16.28 2.97
N ALA A 80 -14.45 16.01 2.24
CA ALA A 80 -14.41 15.58 0.86
C ALA A 80 -15.25 16.53 0.00
N ASP A 81 -14.79 16.83 -1.21
CA ASP A 81 -15.54 17.52 -2.24
C ASP A 81 -15.59 16.63 -3.49
N PRO A 82 -16.60 15.75 -3.59
CA PRO A 82 -16.71 14.82 -4.70
C PRO A 82 -16.83 15.50 -6.07
N GLU A 83 -17.47 16.66 -6.15
CA GLU A 83 -17.62 17.40 -7.41
C GLU A 83 -16.27 17.92 -7.91
N ALA A 84 -15.45 18.46 -7.00
CA ALA A 84 -14.09 18.87 -7.29
C ALA A 84 -13.11 17.69 -7.43
N GLY A 85 -13.50 16.50 -6.93
CA GLY A 85 -12.62 15.34 -6.85
C GLY A 85 -11.52 15.49 -5.80
N VAL A 86 -11.82 16.15 -4.66
CA VAL A 86 -10.82 16.50 -3.65
C VAL A 86 -11.19 15.87 -2.31
N LEU A 87 -10.20 15.29 -1.66
CA LEU A 87 -10.24 14.76 -0.31
C LEU A 87 -9.12 15.40 0.51
N ALA A 88 -9.41 15.83 1.75
CA ALA A 88 -8.42 16.40 2.65
C ALA A 88 -8.47 15.75 4.04
N TYR A 89 -7.29 15.55 4.62
CA TYR A 89 -7.10 15.02 5.96
C TYR A 89 -5.81 15.58 6.58
N PHE A 90 -5.73 15.65 7.91
CA PHE A 90 -4.49 16.03 8.56
C PHE A 90 -3.43 14.95 8.38
N LYS A 91 -2.20 15.41 8.15
CA LYS A 91 -1.03 14.54 7.95
C LYS A 91 -0.79 13.71 9.21
N LEU A 92 -0.69 12.41 9.03
CA LEU A 92 -0.26 11.52 10.12
C LEU A 92 1.21 11.78 10.47
N PRO A 93 1.58 11.64 11.76
CA PRO A 93 2.97 11.77 12.18
C PRO A 93 3.82 10.63 11.63
N GLY A 94 5.11 10.90 11.42
CA GLY A 94 6.07 9.89 10.96
C GLY A 94 6.50 10.06 9.50
N ILE A 95 7.31 9.12 9.06
CA ILE A 95 7.92 9.09 7.73
C ILE A 95 7.68 7.70 7.13
N PRO A 96 7.42 7.58 5.81
CA PRO A 96 7.33 6.26 5.18
C PRO A 96 8.57 5.40 5.47
N LEU A 97 8.35 4.16 5.88
CA LEU A 97 9.41 3.20 6.23
C LEU A 97 10.42 3.02 5.08
N MET A 98 9.96 3.08 3.83
CA MET A 98 10.83 3.06 2.65
C MET A 98 11.85 4.22 2.64
N GLN A 99 11.48 5.38 3.18
CA GLN A 99 12.34 6.57 3.20
C GLN A 99 13.22 6.63 4.44
N HIS A 100 12.84 5.92 5.50
CA HIS A 100 13.54 5.92 6.78
C HIS A 100 13.56 4.49 7.37
N PRO A 101 14.42 3.60 6.83
CA PRO A 101 14.57 2.26 7.37
C PRO A 101 14.96 2.30 8.85
N VAL A 102 14.24 1.54 9.67
CA VAL A 102 14.50 1.45 11.10
C VAL A 102 15.64 0.48 11.40
N ALA A 103 16.38 0.75 12.48
CA ALA A 103 17.54 -0.08 12.85
C ALA A 103 17.14 -1.51 13.29
N ASP A 104 15.96 -1.67 13.88
CA ASP A 104 15.43 -2.95 14.36
C ASP A 104 13.98 -3.13 13.87
N PRO A 105 13.77 -3.60 12.64
CA PRO A 105 12.44 -3.76 12.07
C PRO A 105 11.59 -4.82 12.77
N ALA A 106 12.19 -5.72 13.57
CA ALA A 106 11.46 -6.70 14.36
C ALA A 106 10.50 -6.03 15.38
N LYS A 107 10.82 -4.82 15.84
CA LYS A 107 9.95 -4.05 16.73
C LYS A 107 8.62 -3.62 16.09
N LEU A 108 8.54 -3.58 14.79
CA LEU A 108 7.30 -3.25 14.06
C LEU A 108 6.32 -4.42 14.02
N ALA A 109 6.81 -5.65 14.16
CA ALA A 109 6.04 -6.88 13.96
C ALA A 109 4.76 -6.97 14.81
N PRO A 110 4.75 -6.64 16.12
CA PRO A 110 3.53 -6.69 16.92
C PRO A 110 2.44 -5.76 16.42
N ALA A 111 2.81 -4.52 16.05
CA ALA A 111 1.88 -3.53 15.55
C ALA A 111 1.32 -3.93 14.18
N LEU A 112 2.18 -4.39 13.26
CA LEU A 112 1.79 -4.85 11.93
C LEU A 112 0.90 -6.10 12.01
N GLY A 113 1.27 -7.09 12.84
CA GLY A 113 0.48 -8.32 13.01
C GLY A 113 -0.91 -8.03 13.59
N GLY A 114 -0.99 -7.22 14.64
CA GLY A 114 -2.26 -6.81 15.23
C GLY A 114 -3.12 -5.99 14.26
N PHE A 115 -2.51 -5.11 13.47
CA PHE A 115 -3.19 -4.31 12.45
C PHE A 115 -3.79 -5.20 11.35
N VAL A 116 -2.96 -6.01 10.68
CA VAL A 116 -3.42 -6.90 9.60
C VAL A 116 -4.46 -7.89 10.13
N GLY A 117 -4.24 -8.47 11.32
CA GLY A 117 -5.21 -9.34 11.96
C GLY A 117 -6.56 -8.65 12.19
N ARG A 118 -6.54 -7.39 12.59
CA ARG A 118 -7.77 -6.60 12.79
C ARG A 118 -8.51 -6.34 11.48
N LEU A 119 -7.80 -6.00 10.41
CA LEU A 119 -8.40 -5.82 9.08
C LEU A 119 -9.08 -7.10 8.64
N HIS A 120 -8.38 -8.23 8.67
CA HIS A 120 -8.85 -9.52 8.17
C HIS A 120 -10.03 -10.11 8.97
N ARG A 121 -10.18 -9.72 10.25
CA ARG A 121 -11.37 -10.05 11.06
C ARG A 121 -12.56 -9.14 10.83
N THR A 122 -12.37 -8.03 10.15
CA THR A 122 -13.48 -7.12 9.88
C THR A 122 -14.52 -7.83 9.01
N ARG A 123 -15.79 -7.77 9.46
CA ARG A 123 -16.88 -8.41 8.70
C ARG A 123 -16.99 -7.75 7.33
N VAL A 124 -16.90 -8.55 6.28
CA VAL A 124 -16.99 -8.08 4.88
C VAL A 124 -18.20 -7.16 4.66
N GLY A 125 -19.37 -7.49 5.20
CA GLY A 125 -20.57 -6.65 5.08
C GLY A 125 -20.45 -5.23 5.63
N LYS A 126 -19.40 -4.91 6.41
CA LYS A 126 -19.15 -3.51 6.84
C LYS A 126 -18.47 -2.66 5.77
N VAL A 127 -17.74 -3.29 4.84
CA VAL A 127 -16.87 -2.61 3.87
C VAL A 127 -17.16 -2.96 2.42
N GLU A 128 -17.96 -4.00 2.12
CA GLU A 128 -18.19 -4.49 0.76
C GLU A 128 -18.85 -3.47 -0.19
N ALA A 129 -19.56 -2.48 0.35
CA ALA A 129 -20.12 -1.38 -0.44
C ALA A 129 -19.07 -0.29 -0.77
N LEU A 130 -17.91 -0.32 -0.07
CA LEU A 130 -16.86 0.70 -0.13
C LEU A 130 -15.67 0.27 -0.95
N VAL A 131 -15.43 -1.06 -1.09
CA VAL A 131 -14.27 -1.60 -1.76
C VAL A 131 -14.65 -2.61 -2.83
N GLY A 132 -13.74 -2.80 -3.79
CA GLY A 132 -13.85 -3.84 -4.81
C GLY A 132 -13.58 -5.24 -4.27
N ARG A 133 -13.74 -6.23 -5.15
CA ARG A 133 -13.26 -7.60 -4.95
C ARG A 133 -12.11 -7.85 -5.89
N ASP A 134 -10.99 -8.31 -5.35
CA ASP A 134 -9.78 -8.63 -6.11
C ASP A 134 -9.46 -10.11 -5.91
N PHE A 135 -9.92 -10.91 -6.86
CA PHE A 135 -9.78 -12.38 -6.84
C PHE A 135 -8.91 -12.90 -7.98
N ASP A 136 -7.97 -12.06 -8.43
CA ASP A 136 -7.01 -12.51 -9.44
C ASP A 136 -6.26 -13.75 -8.94
N PRO A 137 -6.33 -14.86 -9.71
CA PRO A 137 -5.71 -16.10 -9.28
C PRO A 137 -4.18 -16.00 -9.33
N PRO A 138 -3.44 -16.84 -8.56
CA PRO A 138 -1.98 -16.85 -8.60
C PRO A 138 -1.39 -17.05 -10.00
N THR A 139 -2.13 -17.67 -10.92
CA THR A 139 -1.70 -17.81 -12.34
C THR A 139 -1.65 -16.46 -13.06
N ALA A 140 -2.63 -15.58 -12.84
CA ALA A 140 -2.61 -14.22 -13.42
C ALA A 140 -1.46 -13.37 -12.85
N TRP A 141 -1.18 -13.51 -11.55
CA TRP A 141 -0.02 -12.87 -10.92
C TRP A 141 1.30 -13.35 -11.52
N ARG A 142 1.44 -14.65 -11.79
CA ARG A 142 2.62 -15.17 -12.47
C ARG A 142 2.77 -14.60 -13.88
N GLU A 143 1.67 -14.55 -14.64
CA GLU A 143 1.67 -13.97 -15.99
C GLU A 143 2.09 -12.48 -15.96
N GLY A 144 1.66 -11.72 -14.93
CA GLY A 144 2.16 -10.37 -14.64
C GLY A 144 3.67 -10.35 -14.43
N ALA A 145 4.13 -11.15 -13.48
CA ALA A 145 5.55 -11.25 -13.13
C ALA A 145 6.44 -11.71 -14.32
N GLU A 146 5.92 -12.55 -15.21
CA GLU A 146 6.62 -12.95 -16.45
C GLU A 146 6.77 -11.77 -17.42
N ARG A 147 5.74 -10.93 -17.57
CA ARG A 147 5.82 -9.70 -18.38
C ARG A 147 6.83 -8.72 -17.80
N ASP A 148 6.71 -8.44 -16.48
CA ASP A 148 7.62 -7.53 -15.78
C ASP A 148 9.07 -8.00 -15.87
N TYR A 149 9.31 -9.32 -15.69
CA TYR A 149 10.63 -9.91 -15.86
C TYR A 149 11.17 -9.69 -17.27
N GLY A 150 10.36 -9.87 -18.31
CA GLY A 150 10.75 -9.62 -19.69
C GLY A 150 11.24 -8.19 -19.94
N GLU A 151 10.66 -7.21 -19.24
CA GLU A 151 11.05 -5.80 -19.32
C GLU A 151 12.37 -5.51 -18.57
N ILE A 152 12.60 -6.18 -17.43
CA ILE A 152 13.72 -5.86 -16.54
C ILE A 152 14.92 -6.80 -16.65
N GLU A 153 14.81 -7.92 -17.36
CA GLU A 153 15.86 -8.98 -17.42
C GLU A 153 17.24 -8.40 -17.75
N GLY A 154 17.30 -7.45 -18.69
CA GLY A 154 18.54 -6.78 -19.10
C GLY A 154 19.22 -5.97 -18.00
N HIS A 155 18.48 -5.59 -16.96
CA HIS A 155 18.97 -4.81 -15.81
C HIS A 155 19.42 -5.70 -14.64
N LEU A 156 19.16 -7.01 -14.70
CA LEU A 156 19.45 -7.95 -13.63
C LEU A 156 20.82 -8.61 -13.78
N SER A 157 21.50 -8.85 -12.66
CA SER A 157 22.71 -9.68 -12.64
C SER A 157 22.40 -11.13 -13.06
N ALA A 158 23.41 -11.87 -13.51
CA ALA A 158 23.25 -13.29 -13.86
C ALA A 158 22.73 -14.14 -12.67
N ALA A 159 23.11 -13.78 -11.43
CA ALA A 159 22.61 -14.44 -10.24
C ALA A 159 21.11 -14.15 -10.01
N ALA A 160 20.70 -12.88 -10.11
CA ALA A 160 19.31 -12.47 -10.00
C ALA A 160 18.42 -13.15 -11.06
N ARG A 161 18.87 -13.17 -12.33
CA ARG A 161 18.16 -13.87 -13.41
C ARG A 161 17.91 -15.34 -13.10
N ARG A 162 18.94 -16.06 -12.56
CA ARG A 162 18.75 -17.47 -12.18
C ARG A 162 17.69 -17.65 -11.09
N LEU A 163 17.69 -16.79 -10.08
CA LEU A 163 16.69 -16.84 -8.99
C LEU A 163 15.27 -16.60 -9.54
N VAL A 164 15.09 -15.55 -10.34
CA VAL A 164 13.78 -15.18 -10.91
C VAL A 164 13.31 -16.27 -11.91
N SER A 165 14.16 -16.73 -12.83
CA SER A 165 13.81 -17.81 -13.76
C SER A 165 13.45 -19.11 -13.03
N GLY A 166 14.16 -19.43 -11.94
CA GLY A 166 13.84 -20.57 -11.08
C GLY A 166 12.48 -20.44 -10.40
N PHE A 167 12.09 -19.23 -9.99
CA PHE A 167 10.76 -18.94 -9.44
C PHE A 167 9.68 -19.05 -10.52
N LEU A 168 9.83 -18.38 -11.65
CA LEU A 168 8.87 -18.38 -12.75
C LEU A 168 8.65 -19.78 -13.35
N GLY A 169 9.63 -20.68 -13.26
CA GLY A 169 9.51 -22.07 -13.69
C GLY A 169 8.72 -22.97 -12.75
N ARG A 170 8.32 -22.51 -11.57
CA ARG A 170 7.53 -23.30 -10.62
C ARG A 170 6.02 -23.15 -10.90
N THR A 171 5.24 -24.15 -10.52
CA THR A 171 3.79 -24.05 -10.53
C THR A 171 3.34 -23.01 -9.50
N PRO A 172 2.46 -22.05 -9.85
CA PRO A 172 1.89 -21.14 -8.86
C PRO A 172 1.15 -21.90 -7.75
N PRO A 173 1.09 -21.31 -6.53
CA PRO A 173 0.33 -21.91 -5.43
C PRO A 173 -1.16 -22.00 -5.77
N ALA A 174 -1.89 -22.82 -5.03
CA ALA A 174 -3.33 -22.94 -5.17
C ALA A 174 -4.04 -21.61 -4.78
N ALA A 175 -5.19 -21.36 -5.39
CA ALA A 175 -6.03 -20.20 -5.07
C ALA A 175 -6.43 -20.17 -3.58
N PRO A 176 -6.68 -18.98 -3.01
CA PRO A 176 -7.08 -18.82 -1.62
C PRO A 176 -8.42 -19.53 -1.33
N ARG A 177 -8.57 -20.01 -0.10
CA ARG A 177 -9.81 -20.64 0.37
C ARG A 177 -10.80 -19.65 0.96
N ALA A 178 -10.32 -18.49 1.36
CA ALA A 178 -11.09 -17.43 1.98
C ALA A 178 -10.58 -16.07 1.51
N ALA A 179 -11.45 -15.07 1.60
CA ALA A 179 -11.13 -13.69 1.34
C ALA A 179 -11.38 -12.86 2.60
N ALA A 180 -10.60 -11.79 2.76
CA ALA A 180 -10.71 -10.85 3.85
C ALA A 180 -10.71 -9.42 3.32
N PHE A 181 -11.04 -8.46 4.18
CA PHE A 181 -10.78 -7.05 3.90
C PHE A 181 -9.28 -6.79 4.05
N CYS A 182 -8.63 -6.43 2.99
CA CYS A 182 -7.20 -6.17 2.91
C CYS A 182 -6.93 -4.70 2.58
N HIS A 183 -5.80 -4.19 3.05
CA HIS A 183 -5.22 -2.97 2.52
C HIS A 183 -4.80 -3.14 1.05
N ASN A 184 -4.32 -4.35 0.75
CA ASN A 184 -3.96 -4.84 -0.59
C ASN A 184 -2.71 -4.17 -1.23
N ASP A 185 -2.14 -3.15 -0.55
CA ASP A 185 -0.88 -2.50 -0.90
C ASP A 185 -0.11 -2.03 0.37
N LEU A 186 0.05 -2.94 1.36
CA LEU A 186 0.68 -2.64 2.65
C LEU A 186 2.22 -2.71 2.57
N GLY A 187 2.82 -1.93 1.70
CA GLY A 187 4.27 -1.83 1.53
C GLY A 187 4.94 -0.81 2.45
N ALA A 188 6.26 -0.81 2.47
CA ALA A 188 7.07 0.11 3.27
C ALA A 188 6.86 1.59 2.90
N GLU A 189 6.33 1.88 1.73
CA GLU A 189 5.91 3.18 1.24
C GLU A 189 4.67 3.72 1.95
N HIS A 190 3.79 2.82 2.45
CA HIS A 190 2.50 3.16 3.04
C HIS A 190 2.45 2.95 4.56
N VAL A 191 3.49 2.37 5.14
CA VAL A 191 3.68 2.24 6.60
C VAL A 191 4.52 3.41 7.10
N LEU A 192 3.95 4.25 7.98
CA LEU A 192 4.65 5.36 8.61
C LEU A 192 5.30 4.90 9.91
N VAL A 193 6.54 5.38 10.15
CA VAL A 193 7.29 5.08 11.39
C VAL A 193 7.81 6.37 12.03
N ASP A 194 8.01 6.34 13.33
CA ASP A 194 8.66 7.44 14.04
C ASP A 194 10.16 7.50 13.74
N VAL A 195 10.71 8.72 13.76
CA VAL A 195 12.13 8.96 13.41
C VAL A 195 13.10 8.36 14.45
N GLY A 196 12.65 8.20 15.68
CA GLY A 196 13.51 7.80 16.79
C GLY A 196 13.43 6.34 17.18
N GLY A 197 12.40 5.62 16.73
CA GLY A 197 12.13 4.48 17.54
C GLY A 197 11.82 3.17 16.95
N SER A 198 11.24 3.00 15.93
CA SER A 198 10.74 1.67 15.57
C SER A 198 9.29 1.42 16.04
N ALA A 199 8.48 2.49 16.04
CA ALA A 199 7.05 2.39 16.23
C ALA A 199 6.33 2.72 14.91
N VAL A 200 5.31 1.95 14.58
CA VAL A 200 4.39 2.28 13.49
C VAL A 200 3.49 3.44 13.96
N THR A 201 3.51 4.55 13.22
CA THR A 201 2.75 5.76 13.56
C THR A 201 1.51 5.95 12.70
N GLY A 202 1.36 5.14 11.63
CA GLY A 202 0.17 5.16 10.78
C GLY A 202 0.31 4.32 9.54
N VAL A 203 -0.83 4.11 8.87
CA VAL A 203 -0.92 3.44 7.57
C VAL A 203 -1.72 4.33 6.63
N ILE A 204 -1.17 4.59 5.44
CA ILE A 204 -1.72 5.49 4.42
C ILE A 204 -1.96 4.75 3.10
N ASP A 205 -2.64 5.43 2.19
CA ASP A 205 -2.96 4.99 0.83
C ASP A 205 -3.84 3.73 0.76
N TRP A 206 -5.12 3.95 0.94
CA TRP A 206 -6.17 2.92 0.96
C TRP A 206 -6.86 2.73 -0.40
N THR A 207 -6.27 3.28 -1.48
CA THR A 207 -6.89 3.27 -2.83
C THR A 207 -7.10 1.84 -3.35
N ASP A 208 -6.16 0.94 -3.04
CA ASP A 208 -6.17 -0.46 -3.48
C ASP A 208 -6.90 -1.41 -2.51
N ALA A 209 -7.46 -0.87 -1.41
CA ALA A 209 -8.16 -1.69 -0.43
C ALA A 209 -9.30 -2.50 -1.08
N ALA A 210 -9.34 -3.78 -0.78
CA ALA A 210 -10.24 -4.72 -1.44
C ALA A 210 -10.64 -5.89 -0.54
N ILE A 211 -11.67 -6.61 -0.94
CA ILE A 211 -11.91 -7.96 -0.45
C ILE A 211 -11.02 -8.89 -1.31
N ALA A 212 -9.95 -9.41 -0.71
CA ALA A 212 -8.89 -10.11 -1.41
C ALA A 212 -8.34 -11.30 -0.61
N ASP A 213 -7.31 -11.96 -1.16
CA ASP A 213 -6.54 -12.98 -0.43
C ASP A 213 -5.77 -12.32 0.73
N PRO A 214 -5.98 -12.72 2.00
CA PRO A 214 -5.26 -12.17 3.14
C PRO A 214 -3.72 -12.31 3.05
N ALA A 215 -3.23 -13.23 2.24
CA ALA A 215 -1.80 -13.39 2.00
C ALA A 215 -1.16 -12.17 1.31
N ARG A 216 -1.94 -11.30 0.64
CA ARG A 216 -1.41 -10.11 -0.07
C ARG A 216 -0.87 -9.06 0.88
N ASP A 217 -1.57 -8.74 1.97
CA ASP A 217 -1.07 -7.77 2.97
C ASP A 217 0.23 -8.26 3.62
N LEU A 218 0.33 -9.55 3.89
CA LEU A 218 1.51 -10.16 4.49
C LEU A 218 2.66 -10.33 3.49
N ALA A 219 2.36 -10.39 2.20
CA ALA A 219 3.36 -10.47 1.13
C ALA A 219 4.30 -9.27 1.11
N LEU A 220 3.76 -8.05 1.27
CA LEU A 220 4.57 -6.84 1.23
C LEU A 220 5.43 -6.69 2.48
N ILE A 221 4.97 -7.20 3.63
CA ILE A 221 5.81 -7.30 4.84
C ILE A 221 7.00 -8.25 4.59
N TYR A 222 6.78 -9.40 3.95
CA TYR A 222 7.86 -10.31 3.57
C TYR A 222 8.84 -9.66 2.58
N ARG A 223 8.33 -8.99 1.53
CA ARG A 223 9.12 -8.30 0.52
C ARG A 223 10.05 -7.25 1.13
N ASP A 224 9.52 -6.42 2.03
CA ASP A 224 10.21 -5.23 2.51
C ASP A 224 11.03 -5.46 3.77
N LEU A 225 10.55 -6.30 4.67
CA LEU A 225 11.17 -6.52 5.97
C LEU A 225 11.85 -7.91 6.10
N GLY A 226 11.59 -8.82 5.16
CA GLY A 226 12.21 -10.14 5.12
C GLY A 226 11.50 -11.20 5.94
N ALA A 227 11.98 -12.44 5.83
CA ALA A 227 11.35 -13.62 6.40
C ALA A 227 11.24 -13.57 7.93
N GLU A 228 12.27 -13.11 8.63
CA GLU A 228 12.28 -13.02 10.09
C GLU A 228 11.17 -12.11 10.63
N VAL A 229 11.06 -10.89 10.08
CA VAL A 229 10.02 -9.93 10.51
C VAL A 229 8.63 -10.42 10.11
N PHE A 230 8.50 -11.05 8.95
CA PHE A 230 7.26 -11.70 8.52
C PHE A 230 6.82 -12.77 9.53
N ASP A 231 7.73 -13.65 9.98
CA ASP A 231 7.43 -14.68 10.97
C ASP A 231 7.02 -14.10 12.33
N LEU A 232 7.72 -13.05 12.77
CA LEU A 232 7.35 -12.31 13.97
C LEU A 232 5.99 -11.62 13.83
N THR A 233 5.67 -11.09 12.65
CA THR A 233 4.37 -10.51 12.36
C THR A 233 3.26 -11.55 12.42
N LEU A 234 3.48 -12.72 11.87
CA LEU A 234 2.54 -13.85 11.97
C LEU A 234 2.31 -14.31 13.41
N ALA A 235 3.31 -14.24 14.27
CA ALA A 235 3.15 -14.57 15.70
C ALA A 235 2.18 -13.62 16.44
N HIS A 236 1.94 -12.42 15.91
CA HIS A 236 1.00 -11.43 16.42
C HIS A 236 -0.28 -11.30 15.58
N TYR A 237 -0.39 -12.08 14.50
CA TYR A 237 -1.55 -12.09 13.63
C TYR A 237 -2.67 -12.92 14.21
N ASP A 238 -3.83 -12.33 14.38
CA ASP A 238 -5.04 -12.99 14.90
C ASP A 238 -6.24 -12.87 13.95
N GLY A 239 -5.96 -12.61 12.66
CA GLY A 239 -6.97 -12.42 11.60
C GLY A 239 -7.68 -13.70 11.16
N GLY A 240 -7.40 -14.82 11.78
CA GLY A 240 -7.93 -16.12 11.44
C GLY A 240 -6.82 -17.15 11.22
N ARG A 241 -7.19 -18.30 10.64
CA ARG A 241 -6.19 -19.31 10.29
C ARG A 241 -5.30 -18.79 9.14
N PHE A 242 -4.00 -18.90 9.35
CA PHE A 242 -2.97 -18.66 8.34
C PHE A 242 -2.03 -19.87 8.34
N ASP A 243 -2.18 -20.75 7.37
CA ASP A 243 -1.45 -22.01 7.30
C ASP A 243 -0.27 -21.93 6.30
N GLU A 244 0.42 -23.05 6.10
CA GLU A 244 1.58 -23.13 5.21
C GLU A 244 1.21 -22.79 3.75
N ALA A 245 0.00 -23.12 3.30
CA ALA A 245 -0.45 -22.75 1.95
C ALA A 245 -0.68 -21.24 1.82
N ASP A 246 -1.13 -20.57 2.89
CA ASP A 246 -1.27 -19.11 2.93
C ASP A 246 0.12 -18.45 2.94
N ARG A 247 1.07 -19.03 3.67
CA ARG A 247 2.47 -18.60 3.70
C ARG A 247 3.12 -18.73 2.31
N GLU A 248 2.93 -19.84 1.66
CA GLU A 248 3.43 -20.08 0.29
C GLU A 248 2.89 -19.01 -0.67
N ARG A 249 1.59 -18.66 -0.58
CA ARG A 249 0.99 -17.59 -1.39
C ARG A 249 1.57 -16.21 -1.06
N ALA A 250 1.77 -15.89 0.24
CA ALA A 250 2.37 -14.62 0.62
C ALA A 250 3.78 -14.45 0.03
N VAL A 251 4.63 -15.47 0.13
CA VAL A 251 5.98 -15.45 -0.48
C VAL A 251 5.90 -15.36 -2.01
N PHE A 252 4.94 -16.06 -2.62
CA PHE A 252 4.71 -15.99 -4.06
C PHE A 252 4.32 -14.57 -4.50
N TYR A 253 3.33 -13.94 -3.86
CA TYR A 253 2.91 -12.57 -4.16
C TYR A 253 4.03 -11.56 -3.91
N ALA A 254 4.81 -11.73 -2.83
CA ALA A 254 5.97 -10.88 -2.54
C ALA A 254 6.98 -10.86 -3.70
N ARG A 255 7.23 -12.02 -4.31
CA ARG A 255 8.12 -12.17 -5.47
C ARG A 255 7.54 -11.51 -6.72
N CYS A 256 6.24 -11.68 -6.97
CA CYS A 256 5.56 -11.04 -8.10
C CYS A 256 5.61 -9.51 -7.95
N LYS A 257 5.21 -8.98 -6.79
CA LYS A 257 5.22 -7.52 -6.51
C LYS A 257 6.61 -6.92 -6.57
N LEU A 258 7.65 -7.66 -6.17
CA LEU A 258 9.01 -7.17 -6.30
C LEU A 258 9.41 -6.94 -7.77
N LEU A 259 9.03 -7.82 -8.69
CA LEU A 259 9.30 -7.66 -10.12
C LEU A 259 8.51 -6.49 -10.71
N GLU A 260 7.23 -6.33 -10.33
CA GLU A 260 6.39 -5.20 -10.69
C GLU A 260 7.03 -3.87 -10.26
N ASP A 261 7.50 -3.76 -9.01
CA ASP A 261 8.15 -2.54 -8.50
C ASP A 261 9.44 -2.20 -9.24
N VAL A 262 10.23 -3.21 -9.60
CA VAL A 262 11.43 -2.98 -10.42
C VAL A 262 11.05 -2.45 -11.79
N ALA A 263 10.06 -3.06 -12.44
CA ALA A 263 9.58 -2.64 -13.76
C ALA A 263 9.01 -1.20 -13.71
N TYR A 264 8.15 -0.92 -12.74
CA TYR A 264 7.60 0.42 -12.50
C TYR A 264 8.69 1.45 -12.25
N GLY A 265 9.63 1.13 -11.36
CA GLY A 265 10.72 2.06 -11.01
C GLY A 265 11.68 2.35 -12.15
N LEU A 266 11.85 1.42 -13.11
CA LEU A 266 12.69 1.62 -14.28
C LEU A 266 11.96 2.35 -15.42
N SER A 267 10.65 2.18 -15.55
CA SER A 267 9.85 2.73 -16.64
C SER A 267 9.27 4.12 -16.32
N SER A 268 9.10 4.46 -15.05
CA SER A 268 8.38 5.68 -14.62
C SER A 268 9.35 6.78 -14.17
N PRO A 269 9.36 7.97 -14.79
CA PRO A 269 10.17 9.10 -14.35
C PRO A 269 9.87 9.45 -12.88
N GLY A 270 10.91 9.53 -12.05
CA GLY A 270 10.79 9.83 -10.62
C GLY A 270 10.53 8.62 -9.69
N ALA A 271 10.24 7.45 -10.25
CA ALA A 271 10.01 6.22 -9.49
C ALA A 271 11.28 5.36 -9.28
N PHE A 272 12.45 5.81 -9.70
CA PHE A 272 13.71 5.05 -9.66
C PHE A 272 14.06 4.49 -8.28
N ARG A 273 13.62 5.15 -7.20
CA ARG A 273 13.81 4.64 -5.83
C ARG A 273 13.14 3.27 -5.59
N TYR A 274 11.99 3.01 -6.21
CA TYR A 274 11.30 1.71 -6.12
C TYR A 274 12.20 0.61 -6.70
N ALA A 275 12.70 0.81 -7.92
CA ALA A 275 13.64 -0.14 -8.52
C ALA A 275 14.88 -0.36 -7.65
N GLY A 276 15.48 0.70 -7.10
CA GLY A 276 16.67 0.61 -6.25
C GLY A 276 16.42 -0.22 -4.99
N THR A 277 15.32 0.05 -4.28
CA THR A 277 14.93 -0.70 -3.08
C THR A 277 14.61 -2.15 -3.40
N SER A 278 13.81 -2.40 -4.43
CA SER A 278 13.40 -3.76 -4.81
C SER A 278 14.58 -4.60 -5.31
N LEU A 279 15.52 -4.02 -6.07
CA LEU A 279 16.75 -4.70 -6.46
C LEU A 279 17.65 -5.08 -5.28
N ALA A 280 17.72 -4.22 -4.25
CA ALA A 280 18.44 -4.54 -3.01
C ALA A 280 17.81 -5.71 -2.24
N HIS A 281 16.48 -5.83 -2.30
CA HIS A 281 15.72 -6.89 -1.63
C HIS A 281 15.66 -8.21 -2.43
N LEU A 282 15.99 -8.20 -3.72
CA LEU A 282 15.75 -9.32 -4.63
C LEU A 282 16.36 -10.62 -4.12
N ALA A 283 17.64 -10.61 -3.72
CA ALA A 283 18.31 -11.84 -3.29
C ALA A 283 17.62 -12.48 -2.08
N ARG A 284 17.22 -11.70 -1.09
CA ARG A 284 16.57 -12.22 0.14
C ARG A 284 15.11 -12.66 -0.11
N THR A 285 14.40 -11.99 -1.01
CA THR A 285 12.99 -12.31 -1.32
C THR A 285 12.87 -13.58 -2.17
N PHE A 286 13.90 -13.88 -2.97
CA PHE A 286 13.93 -15.06 -3.83
C PHE A 286 14.75 -16.24 -3.26
N ALA A 287 15.41 -16.07 -2.10
CA ALA A 287 16.19 -17.10 -1.44
C ALA A 287 15.36 -18.34 -0.97
#